data_567ee6d5bd964f94210363207902d07a
#
_entry.id   567ee6d5bd964f94210363207902d07a
#
_cell.length_a   1.000
_cell.length_b   1.000
_cell.length_c   1.000
_cell.angle_alpha   90.00
_cell.angle_beta   90.00
_cell.angle_gamma   90.00
#
_symmetry.space_group_name_H-M   'P 1'
#
loop_
_entity.id
_entity.type
_entity.pdbx_description
1 polymer ?
#
loop_
_entity_poly.entity_id
_entity_poly.type
_entity_poly.pdbx_seq_one_letter_code
_entity_poly.pdbx_strand_id
1 'polypeptide(L)'
;EGKGNLAGMKQLYGYNQDTGKGNNALNFVANVGADSTSPKSGTVNYLGSYRFEIKYTEPAGLKIDAKGPSAMMAMSRAIERISNLKTPWDADKKAERTTYTVGVGSCEQAKPGERSQSCTLLVDMRSPTPGPLNDIRAKIEPVFQKAMDEENAKFGLKNTDPKAVKMELVWFGDRPAHQRKNYNDGVMQAYWQ
;
A
#
# COMPACT_ATOMS: atom_id res chain seq x y z
N GLU A 1 -6.29 10.68 12.05
CA GLU A 1 -5.29 10.06 11.17
C GLU A 1 -5.71 8.66 10.66
N GLY A 2 -7.00 8.42 10.47
CA GLY A 2 -7.58 7.10 10.18
C GLY A 2 -7.05 6.38 8.93
N LYS A 3 -6.39 7.09 8.01
CA LYS A 3 -5.74 6.49 6.83
C LYS A 3 -4.31 5.99 7.11
N GLY A 4 -3.77 6.22 8.32
CA GLY A 4 -2.44 5.76 8.73
C GLY A 4 -1.26 6.40 8.00
N ASN A 5 -1.45 7.56 7.38
CA ASN A 5 -0.41 8.29 6.66
C ASN A 5 0.27 9.40 7.47
N LEU A 6 -0.17 9.62 8.72
CA LEU A 6 0.35 10.63 9.64
C LEU A 6 0.34 12.06 9.06
N ALA A 7 -0.66 12.43 8.25
CA ALA A 7 -0.69 13.69 7.52
C ALA A 7 -0.52 14.91 8.43
N GLY A 8 -1.22 14.96 9.57
CA GLY A 8 -1.11 16.05 10.54
C GLY A 8 0.28 16.13 11.18
N MET A 9 0.88 14.99 11.49
CA MET A 9 2.26 14.96 12.03
C MET A 9 3.28 15.36 10.98
N LYS A 10 3.12 14.89 9.74
CA LYS A 10 3.98 15.31 8.62
C LYS A 10 3.92 16.82 8.42
N GLN A 11 2.73 17.40 8.47
CA GLN A 11 2.54 18.85 8.37
C GLN A 11 3.19 19.59 9.54
N LEU A 12 2.98 19.11 10.78
CA LEU A 12 3.55 19.71 11.98
C LEU A 12 5.08 19.75 11.95
N TYR A 13 5.71 18.66 11.47
CA TYR A 13 7.17 18.56 11.38
C TYR A 13 7.73 19.09 10.05
N GLY A 14 6.91 19.63 9.14
CA GLY A 14 7.35 20.05 7.82
C GLY A 14 7.98 18.92 7.00
N TYR A 15 7.49 17.69 7.18
CA TYR A 15 8.05 16.51 6.53
C TYR A 15 7.90 16.58 5.02
N ASN A 16 9.03 16.47 4.31
CA ASN A 16 9.06 16.36 2.86
C ASN A 16 9.16 14.87 2.47
N GLN A 17 8.18 14.39 1.71
CA GLN A 17 8.08 12.99 1.32
C GLN A 17 9.19 12.56 0.36
N ASP A 18 9.65 13.46 -0.53
CA ASP A 18 10.66 13.15 -1.54
C ASP A 18 12.05 13.00 -0.93
N THR A 19 12.34 13.77 0.11
CA THR A 19 13.66 13.76 0.78
C THR A 19 13.66 12.90 2.05
N GLY A 20 12.50 12.50 2.56
CA GLY A 20 12.35 11.81 3.84
C GLY A 20 12.78 12.65 5.05
N LYS A 21 12.92 13.97 4.89
CA LYS A 21 13.39 14.89 5.93
C LYS A 21 12.29 15.86 6.34
N GLY A 22 12.25 16.19 7.63
CA GLY A 22 11.48 17.30 8.14
C GLY A 22 12.22 18.62 7.95
N ASN A 23 11.51 19.68 7.61
CA ASN A 23 12.01 21.03 7.67
C ASN A 23 11.53 21.64 9.00
N ASN A 24 12.35 21.52 10.02
CA ASN A 24 11.95 21.85 11.39
C ASN A 24 12.00 23.36 11.64
N ALA A 25 10.90 24.04 11.40
CA ALA A 25 10.69 25.36 11.98
C ALA A 25 10.52 25.32 13.53
N LEU A 26 10.21 24.13 14.07
CA LEU A 26 10.06 23.87 15.50
C LEU A 26 11.16 22.92 15.99
N ASN A 27 11.88 23.35 17.00
CA ASN A 27 12.94 22.53 17.62
C ASN A 27 12.34 21.67 18.73
N PHE A 28 11.84 20.47 18.38
CA PHE A 28 11.30 19.54 19.36
C PHE A 28 12.42 18.78 20.04
N VAL A 29 12.46 18.83 21.37
CA VAL A 29 13.36 17.98 22.18
C VAL A 29 12.80 16.56 22.28
N ALA A 30 11.48 16.44 22.42
CA ALA A 30 10.79 15.15 22.46
C ALA A 30 9.32 15.32 22.02
N ASN A 31 8.73 14.23 21.59
CA ASN A 31 7.29 14.13 21.36
C ASN A 31 6.80 12.81 21.94
N VAL A 32 5.79 12.86 22.76
CA VAL A 32 5.11 11.70 23.34
C VAL A 32 3.69 11.65 22.78
N GLY A 33 3.41 10.66 21.95
CA GLY A 33 2.09 10.39 21.42
C GLY A 33 1.35 9.39 22.30
N ALA A 34 0.17 9.77 22.80
CA ALA A 34 -0.73 8.83 23.46
C ALA A 34 -1.59 8.13 22.39
N ASP A 35 -1.48 6.83 22.29
CA ASP A 35 -2.28 5.97 21.42
C ASP A 35 -2.82 4.80 22.24
N SER A 36 -3.65 3.95 21.68
CA SER A 36 -4.40 2.85 22.30
C SER A 36 -3.54 1.75 22.96
N THR A 37 -2.49 2.14 23.64
CA THR A 37 -1.62 1.26 24.43
C THR A 37 -2.08 1.18 25.89
N SER A 38 -1.71 0.10 26.57
CA SER A 38 -1.92 -0.01 28.01
C SER A 38 -1.22 1.15 28.75
N PRO A 39 -1.79 1.71 29.82
CA PRO A 39 -1.12 2.73 30.64
C PRO A 39 0.20 2.24 31.29
N LYS A 40 0.45 0.92 31.25
CA LYS A 40 1.67 0.29 31.73
C LYS A 40 2.69 -0.03 30.65
N SER A 41 2.48 0.39 29.41
CA SER A 41 3.37 0.11 28.28
C SER A 41 3.45 1.30 27.34
N GLY A 42 4.61 1.47 26.71
CA GLY A 42 4.86 2.46 25.67
C GLY A 42 5.33 1.83 24.38
N THR A 43 4.85 2.31 23.26
CA THR A 43 5.34 1.89 21.95
C THR A 43 6.47 2.82 21.51
N VAL A 44 7.67 2.27 21.38
CA VAL A 44 8.87 3.02 20.99
C VAL A 44 9.35 2.76 19.56
N ASN A 45 8.87 1.67 18.97
CA ASN A 45 9.12 1.30 17.58
C ASN A 45 7.81 1.01 16.87
N TYR A 46 7.72 1.34 15.60
CA TYR A 46 6.58 0.97 14.78
C TYR A 46 6.96 0.67 13.34
N LEU A 47 6.15 -0.18 12.73
CA LEU A 47 6.33 -0.58 11.35
C LEU A 47 6.03 0.59 10.41
N GLY A 48 6.88 0.79 9.42
CA GLY A 48 6.51 1.54 8.24
C GLY A 48 5.41 0.83 7.48
N SER A 49 4.57 1.57 6.80
CA SER A 49 3.54 0.98 5.94
C SER A 49 3.34 1.80 4.68
N TYR A 50 3.21 1.10 3.56
CA TYR A 50 2.69 1.65 2.31
C TYR A 50 1.36 1.01 2.00
N ARG A 51 0.37 1.85 1.67
CA ARG A 51 -0.97 1.41 1.32
C ARG A 51 -1.42 2.06 0.05
N PHE A 52 -1.97 1.28 -0.84
CA PHE A 52 -2.52 1.77 -2.09
C PHE A 52 -3.70 0.93 -2.54
N GLU A 53 -4.51 1.55 -3.36
CA GLU A 53 -5.62 0.94 -4.05
C GLU A 53 -5.30 0.87 -5.54
N ILE A 54 -5.58 -0.27 -6.14
CA ILE A 54 -5.55 -0.46 -7.59
C ILE A 54 -6.98 -0.62 -8.06
N LYS A 55 -7.40 0.22 -8.99
CA LYS A 55 -8.70 0.12 -9.65
C LYS A 55 -8.51 -0.22 -11.13
N TYR A 56 -9.03 -1.35 -11.54
CA TYR A 56 -9.19 -1.71 -12.95
C TYR A 56 -10.58 -1.32 -13.41
N THR A 57 -10.68 -0.68 -14.58
CA THR A 57 -11.94 -0.22 -15.15
C THR A 57 -12.05 -0.65 -16.60
N GLU A 58 -13.20 -1.20 -16.99
CA GLU A 58 -13.56 -1.52 -18.37
C GLU A 58 -14.69 -0.60 -18.85
N PRO A 59 -14.94 -0.49 -20.17
CA PRO A 59 -16.05 0.32 -20.69
C PRO A 59 -17.39 -0.06 -20.07
N ALA A 60 -18.19 0.94 -19.73
CA ALA A 60 -19.50 0.74 -19.10
C ALA A 60 -20.52 0.06 -20.04
N GLY A 61 -21.49 -0.66 -19.46
CA GLY A 61 -22.61 -1.22 -20.17
C GLY A 61 -22.30 -2.41 -21.08
N LEU A 62 -21.13 -3.03 -20.92
CA LEU A 62 -20.80 -4.26 -21.66
C LEU A 62 -21.71 -5.41 -21.22
N LYS A 63 -22.32 -6.09 -22.19
CA LYS A 63 -23.13 -7.29 -21.94
C LYS A 63 -22.25 -8.43 -21.42
N ILE A 64 -22.86 -9.36 -20.68
CA ILE A 64 -22.17 -10.48 -20.06
C ILE A 64 -21.44 -11.38 -21.08
N ASP A 65 -21.95 -11.47 -22.29
CA ASP A 65 -21.41 -12.23 -23.43
C ASP A 65 -20.46 -11.40 -24.32
N ALA A 66 -20.26 -10.12 -24.02
CA ALA A 66 -19.40 -9.26 -24.81
C ALA A 66 -17.94 -9.79 -24.78
N LYS A 67 -17.35 -9.93 -25.97
CA LYS A 67 -15.94 -10.26 -26.12
C LYS A 67 -15.08 -9.02 -25.88
N GLY A 68 -14.05 -9.16 -25.08
CA GLY A 68 -13.12 -8.07 -24.77
C GLY A 68 -12.42 -8.26 -23.42
N PRO A 69 -11.42 -7.44 -23.14
CA PRO A 69 -10.69 -7.50 -21.87
C PRO A 69 -11.61 -7.17 -20.69
N SER A 70 -11.30 -7.71 -19.53
CA SER A 70 -12.12 -7.60 -18.34
C SER A 70 -11.35 -7.08 -17.15
N ALA A 71 -11.95 -6.11 -16.43
CA ALA A 71 -11.40 -5.59 -15.18
C ALA A 71 -11.20 -6.71 -14.13
N MET A 72 -12.16 -7.65 -14.04
CA MET A 72 -12.06 -8.81 -13.16
C MET A 72 -10.93 -9.75 -13.55
N MET A 73 -10.72 -9.99 -14.84
CA MET A 73 -9.63 -10.85 -15.31
C MET A 73 -8.27 -10.20 -15.11
N ALA A 74 -8.15 -8.89 -15.32
CA ALA A 74 -6.92 -8.15 -14.99
C ALA A 74 -6.61 -8.23 -13.48
N MET A 75 -7.61 -8.04 -12.63
CA MET A 75 -7.48 -8.19 -11.17
C MET A 75 -7.04 -9.61 -10.78
N SER A 76 -7.66 -10.63 -11.36
CA SER A 76 -7.33 -12.04 -11.07
C SER A 76 -5.89 -12.38 -11.45
N ARG A 77 -5.40 -11.89 -12.60
CA ARG A 77 -3.99 -12.02 -13.01
C ARG A 77 -3.04 -11.33 -12.04
N ALA A 78 -3.42 -10.15 -11.54
CA ALA A 78 -2.61 -9.44 -10.56
C ALA A 78 -2.50 -10.23 -9.25
N ILE A 79 -3.61 -10.78 -8.74
CA ILE A 79 -3.65 -11.60 -7.52
C ILE A 79 -2.78 -12.85 -7.68
N GLU A 80 -2.91 -13.57 -8.79
CA GLU A 80 -2.10 -14.75 -9.08
C GLU A 80 -0.61 -14.42 -9.07
N ARG A 81 -0.22 -13.34 -9.74
CA ARG A 81 1.19 -12.91 -9.80
C ARG A 81 1.74 -12.51 -8.45
N ILE A 82 0.94 -11.79 -7.65
CA ILE A 82 1.34 -11.40 -6.30
C ILE A 82 1.52 -12.65 -5.43
N SER A 83 0.64 -13.65 -5.54
CA SER A 83 0.74 -14.89 -4.77
C SER A 83 2.02 -15.69 -5.09
N ASN A 84 2.56 -15.51 -6.27
CA ASN A 84 3.79 -16.16 -6.75
C ASN A 84 5.07 -15.31 -6.55
N LEU A 85 4.96 -14.11 -5.98
CA LEU A 85 6.13 -13.29 -5.68
C LEU A 85 6.96 -13.95 -4.59
N LYS A 86 8.17 -14.35 -4.97
CA LYS A 86 9.17 -14.77 -4.00
C LYS A 86 9.72 -13.53 -3.31
N THR A 87 9.54 -13.48 -2.01
CA THR A 87 9.99 -12.37 -1.20
C THR A 87 11.16 -12.80 -0.34
N PRO A 88 12.28 -12.07 -0.30
CA PRO A 88 13.40 -12.37 0.58
C PRO A 88 13.09 -12.10 2.06
N TRP A 89 11.86 -11.68 2.35
CA TRP A 89 11.37 -11.30 3.68
C TRP A 89 10.79 -12.46 4.49
N ASP A 90 10.62 -13.61 3.89
CA ASP A 90 10.24 -14.84 4.58
C ASP A 90 11.41 -15.41 5.44
N ALA A 91 12.48 -14.62 5.56
CA ALA A 91 13.59 -14.99 6.41
C ALA A 91 13.20 -15.03 7.88
N ASP A 92 13.76 -15.98 8.60
CA ASP A 92 13.45 -16.49 9.93
C ASP A 92 13.44 -15.48 11.10
N LYS A 93 13.63 -14.21 10.86
CA LYS A 93 13.65 -13.18 11.92
C LYS A 93 12.28 -12.52 12.05
N LYS A 94 11.44 -13.04 12.93
CA LYS A 94 10.10 -12.51 13.23
C LYS A 94 10.04 -11.00 13.52
N ALA A 95 11.09 -10.44 14.13
CA ALA A 95 11.17 -9.02 14.48
C ALA A 95 11.49 -8.08 13.30
N GLU A 96 12.05 -8.61 12.22
CA GLU A 96 12.45 -7.83 11.03
C GLU A 96 11.59 -8.16 9.80
N ARG A 97 10.49 -8.87 10.01
CA ARG A 97 9.66 -9.38 8.94
C ARG A 97 8.99 -8.25 8.15
N THR A 98 9.30 -8.18 6.88
CA THR A 98 8.54 -7.37 5.92
C THR A 98 7.38 -8.20 5.40
N THR A 99 6.19 -7.62 5.38
CA THR A 99 4.97 -8.30 4.95
C THR A 99 4.22 -7.47 3.92
N TYR A 100 3.44 -8.14 3.10
CA TYR A 100 2.40 -7.51 2.30
C TYR A 100 1.12 -8.33 2.36
N THR A 101 0.00 -7.65 2.17
CA THR A 101 -1.32 -8.27 2.17
C THR A 101 -2.17 -7.62 1.10
N VAL A 102 -2.84 -8.45 0.31
CA VAL A 102 -3.99 -8.01 -0.49
C VAL A 102 -5.20 -8.17 0.42
N GLY A 103 -5.62 -7.05 1.03
CA GLY A 103 -6.61 -7.09 2.12
C GLY A 103 -8.05 -7.12 1.65
N VAL A 104 -8.34 -6.48 0.53
CA VAL A 104 -9.69 -6.37 -0.05
C VAL A 104 -9.58 -6.54 -1.55
N GLY A 105 -10.44 -7.38 -2.11
CA GLY A 105 -10.68 -7.47 -3.54
C GLY A 105 -12.18 -7.42 -3.78
N SER A 106 -12.65 -6.49 -4.58
CA SER A 106 -14.06 -6.34 -4.90
C SER A 106 -14.26 -5.87 -6.32
N CYS A 107 -15.37 -6.29 -6.93
CA CYS A 107 -15.86 -5.71 -8.17
C CYS A 107 -17.21 -5.05 -7.90
N GLU A 108 -17.53 -4.02 -8.67
CA GLU A 108 -18.87 -3.44 -8.65
C GLU A 108 -19.89 -4.53 -8.98
N GLN A 109 -21.04 -4.46 -8.32
CA GLN A 109 -22.13 -5.37 -8.64
C GLN A 109 -22.60 -5.10 -10.08
N ALA A 110 -22.47 -6.11 -10.93
CA ALA A 110 -22.99 -6.04 -12.29
C ALA A 110 -24.51 -5.97 -12.28
N LYS A 111 -25.09 -5.20 -13.20
CA LYS A 111 -26.52 -5.27 -13.48
C LYS A 111 -26.84 -6.60 -14.17
N PRO A 112 -28.07 -7.12 -14.05
CA PRO A 112 -28.46 -8.33 -14.77
C PRO A 112 -28.15 -8.21 -16.27
N GLY A 113 -27.39 -9.18 -16.79
CA GLY A 113 -26.97 -9.21 -18.19
C GLY A 113 -25.80 -8.30 -18.57
N GLU A 114 -25.17 -7.63 -17.60
CA GLU A 114 -23.99 -6.78 -17.81
C GLU A 114 -22.78 -7.30 -16.99
N ARG A 115 -21.59 -6.95 -17.46
CA ARG A 115 -20.33 -7.19 -16.74
C ARG A 115 -20.10 -6.12 -15.68
N SER A 116 -19.32 -6.47 -14.64
CA SER A 116 -18.84 -5.47 -13.67
C SER A 116 -17.94 -4.45 -14.37
N GLN A 117 -18.24 -3.17 -14.18
CA GLN A 117 -17.48 -2.10 -14.81
C GLN A 117 -16.10 -1.88 -14.18
N SER A 118 -15.96 -2.09 -12.88
CA SER A 118 -14.68 -1.90 -12.20
C SER A 118 -14.41 -2.95 -11.13
N CYS A 119 -13.13 -3.21 -10.91
CA CYS A 119 -12.63 -4.06 -9.84
C CYS A 119 -11.49 -3.39 -9.10
N THR A 120 -11.48 -3.49 -7.79
CA THR A 120 -10.56 -2.79 -6.90
C THR A 120 -9.82 -3.78 -6.00
N LEU A 121 -8.51 -3.58 -5.83
CA LEU A 121 -7.66 -4.27 -4.86
C LEU A 121 -7.04 -3.27 -3.89
N LEU A 122 -7.04 -3.64 -2.63
CA LEU A 122 -6.35 -2.92 -1.57
C LEU A 122 -5.08 -3.66 -1.17
N VAL A 123 -3.94 -2.97 -1.16
CA VAL A 123 -2.65 -3.53 -0.77
C VAL A 123 -2.08 -2.78 0.42
N ASP A 124 -1.69 -3.53 1.44
CA ASP A 124 -0.98 -3.03 2.64
C ASP A 124 0.39 -3.72 2.73
N MET A 125 1.46 -2.93 2.72
CA MET A 125 2.83 -3.40 2.88
C MET A 125 3.40 -2.84 4.17
N ARG A 126 4.11 -3.67 4.95
CA ARG A 126 4.69 -3.28 6.25
C ARG A 126 6.09 -3.80 6.41
N SER A 127 6.96 -2.96 6.98
CA SER A 127 8.33 -3.34 7.35
C SER A 127 8.81 -2.55 8.56
N PRO A 128 9.66 -3.14 9.41
CA PRO A 128 10.34 -2.42 10.47
C PRO A 128 11.43 -1.47 9.93
N THR A 129 11.86 -1.64 8.68
CA THR A 129 12.92 -0.85 8.06
C THR A 129 12.51 -0.32 6.68
N PRO A 130 13.00 0.87 6.27
CA PRO A 130 12.62 1.47 4.99
C PRO A 130 13.10 0.70 3.76
N GLY A 131 14.33 0.14 3.79
CA GLY A 131 14.93 -0.56 2.65
C GLY A 131 14.03 -1.68 2.13
N PRO A 132 13.75 -2.74 2.92
CA PRO A 132 12.85 -3.83 2.52
C PRO A 132 11.45 -3.36 2.13
N LEU A 133 10.93 -2.26 2.72
CA LEU A 133 9.63 -1.71 2.36
C LEU A 133 9.64 -1.14 0.93
N ASN A 134 10.71 -0.43 0.57
CA ASN A 134 10.89 0.09 -0.78
C ASN A 134 11.12 -1.03 -1.80
N ASP A 135 11.87 -2.06 -1.43
CA ASP A 135 12.14 -3.21 -2.28
C ASP A 135 10.87 -3.98 -2.62
N ILE A 136 10.00 -4.20 -1.63
CA ILE A 136 8.73 -4.89 -1.89
C ILE A 136 7.80 -4.04 -2.75
N ARG A 137 7.76 -2.74 -2.51
CA ARG A 137 7.01 -1.81 -3.35
C ARG A 137 7.45 -1.90 -4.81
N ALA A 138 8.75 -1.80 -5.06
CA ALA A 138 9.33 -1.87 -6.40
C ALA A 138 9.02 -3.18 -7.13
N LYS A 139 8.79 -4.28 -6.41
CA LYS A 139 8.42 -5.57 -6.99
C LYS A 139 6.92 -5.73 -7.21
N ILE A 140 6.10 -5.23 -6.30
CA ILE A 140 4.64 -5.39 -6.36
C ILE A 140 4.02 -4.43 -7.37
N GLU A 141 4.42 -3.17 -7.36
CA GLU A 141 3.78 -2.11 -8.17
C GLU A 141 3.74 -2.45 -9.68
N PRO A 142 4.82 -2.95 -10.32
CA PRO A 142 4.79 -3.31 -11.74
C PRO A 142 3.87 -4.49 -12.08
N VAL A 143 3.55 -5.33 -11.11
CA VAL A 143 2.67 -6.51 -11.32
C VAL A 143 1.29 -6.10 -11.80
N PHE A 144 0.77 -5.01 -11.27
CA PHE A 144 -0.56 -4.51 -11.61
C PHE A 144 -0.63 -3.99 -13.04
N GLN A 145 0.37 -3.21 -13.44
CA GLN A 145 0.47 -2.73 -14.83
C GLN A 145 0.59 -3.90 -15.79
N LYS A 146 1.47 -4.86 -15.50
CA LYS A 146 1.67 -6.04 -16.34
C LYS A 146 0.41 -6.89 -16.47
N ALA A 147 -0.37 -7.02 -15.39
CA ALA A 147 -1.63 -7.76 -15.42
C ALA A 147 -2.66 -7.11 -16.37
N MET A 148 -2.74 -5.79 -16.36
CA MET A 148 -3.58 -5.03 -17.31
C MET A 148 -3.07 -5.17 -18.74
N ASP A 149 -1.76 -5.01 -18.96
CA ASP A 149 -1.15 -5.10 -20.29
C ASP A 149 -1.43 -6.45 -20.94
N GLU A 150 -1.28 -7.53 -20.20
CA GLU A 150 -1.54 -8.88 -20.69
C GLU A 150 -3.02 -9.14 -20.96
N GLU A 151 -3.90 -8.62 -20.13
CA GLU A 151 -5.33 -8.75 -20.40
C GLU A 151 -5.72 -8.01 -21.68
N ASN A 152 -5.22 -6.79 -21.89
CA ASN A 152 -5.46 -6.02 -23.11
C ASN A 152 -4.82 -6.70 -24.35
N ALA A 153 -3.58 -7.14 -24.21
CA ALA A 153 -2.84 -7.80 -25.32
C ALA A 153 -3.52 -9.08 -25.82
N LYS A 154 -4.20 -9.84 -24.94
CA LYS A 154 -4.98 -11.02 -25.30
C LYS A 154 -6.06 -10.72 -26.35
N PHE A 155 -6.53 -9.48 -26.40
CA PHE A 155 -7.54 -9.01 -27.35
C PHE A 155 -6.96 -8.09 -28.45
N GLY A 156 -5.62 -8.01 -28.54
CA GLY A 156 -4.93 -7.17 -29.52
C GLY A 156 -5.08 -5.67 -29.28
N LEU A 157 -5.43 -5.27 -28.06
CA LEU A 157 -5.64 -3.87 -27.69
C LEU A 157 -4.38 -3.24 -27.08
N LYS A 158 -4.14 -1.98 -27.40
CA LYS A 158 -3.18 -1.12 -26.69
C LYS A 158 -3.87 -0.47 -25.49
N ASN A 159 -3.10 -0.10 -24.47
CA ASN A 159 -3.66 0.57 -23.29
C ASN A 159 -4.33 1.92 -23.59
N THR A 160 -4.01 2.54 -24.71
CA THR A 160 -4.64 3.78 -25.20
C THR A 160 -6.00 3.56 -25.86
N ASP A 161 -6.34 2.31 -26.21
CA ASP A 161 -7.60 1.99 -26.86
C ASP A 161 -8.77 2.31 -25.92
N PRO A 162 -9.85 2.92 -26.41
CA PRO A 162 -11.06 3.16 -25.62
C PRO A 162 -11.74 1.88 -25.09
N LYS A 163 -11.51 0.75 -25.77
CA LYS A 163 -12.06 -0.56 -25.39
C LYS A 163 -11.16 -1.32 -24.41
N ALA A 164 -9.95 -0.82 -24.13
CA ALA A 164 -9.01 -1.47 -23.23
C ALA A 164 -9.40 -1.26 -21.76
N VAL A 165 -9.06 -2.23 -20.91
CA VAL A 165 -9.05 -2.04 -19.46
C VAL A 165 -8.04 -0.96 -19.11
N LYS A 166 -8.43 -0.07 -18.23
CA LYS A 166 -7.59 0.98 -17.66
C LYS A 166 -7.25 0.63 -16.22
N MET A 167 -6.14 1.19 -15.72
CA MET A 167 -5.70 1.02 -14.35
C MET A 167 -5.45 2.39 -13.73
N GLU A 168 -5.90 2.55 -12.51
CA GLU A 168 -5.57 3.67 -11.64
C GLU A 168 -4.95 3.11 -10.35
N LEU A 169 -3.85 3.73 -9.90
CA LEU A 169 -3.19 3.41 -8.64
C LEU A 169 -3.25 4.64 -7.75
N VAL A 170 -3.90 4.50 -6.59
CA VAL A 170 -4.08 5.58 -5.63
C VAL A 170 -3.37 5.25 -4.32
N TRP A 171 -2.34 6.01 -3.99
CA TRP A 171 -1.67 5.95 -2.70
C TRP A 171 -2.49 6.67 -1.64
N PHE A 172 -2.74 6.03 -0.50
CA PHE A 172 -3.45 6.66 0.61
C PHE A 172 -2.78 6.44 1.97
N GLY A 173 -1.77 5.61 2.07
CA GLY A 173 -1.00 5.39 3.28
C GLY A 173 0.49 5.36 2.98
N ASP A 174 1.22 6.25 3.63
CA ASP A 174 2.67 6.32 3.60
C ASP A 174 3.15 6.72 4.99
N ARG A 175 3.59 5.73 5.74
CA ARG A 175 4.15 5.92 7.07
C ARG A 175 5.56 5.32 7.10
N PRO A 176 6.60 6.14 7.36
CA PRO A 176 7.96 5.63 7.48
C PRO A 176 8.08 4.69 8.69
N ALA A 177 8.95 3.69 8.58
CA ALA A 177 9.34 2.88 9.71
C ALA A 177 10.14 3.69 10.71
N HIS A 178 9.96 3.41 11.99
CA HIS A 178 10.77 3.99 13.04
C HIS A 178 11.31 2.91 13.98
N GLN A 179 12.61 2.95 14.20
CA GLN A 179 13.28 2.15 15.20
C GLN A 179 14.11 3.06 16.11
N ARG A 180 13.81 3.04 17.39
CA ARG A 180 14.60 3.77 18.38
C ARG A 180 15.93 3.04 18.59
N LYS A 181 17.04 3.76 18.47
CA LYS A 181 18.38 3.20 18.60
C LYS A 181 18.86 3.12 20.05
N ASN A 182 18.35 4.00 20.90
CA ASN A 182 18.73 4.06 22.32
C ASN A 182 17.49 4.06 23.21
N TYR A 183 17.39 3.07 24.08
CA TYR A 183 16.29 2.92 25.03
C TYR A 183 16.63 3.48 26.41
N ASN A 184 17.87 3.91 26.64
CA ASN A 184 18.35 4.42 27.92
C ASN A 184 18.59 5.93 27.91
N ASP A 185 18.01 6.66 26.95
CA ASP A 185 18.08 8.13 26.98
C ASP A 185 17.14 8.74 28.04
N GLY A 186 17.38 9.99 28.41
CA GLY A 186 16.65 10.67 29.47
C GLY A 186 15.13 10.74 29.26
N VAL A 187 14.65 10.75 27.99
CA VAL A 187 13.22 10.75 27.67
C VAL A 187 12.58 9.41 28.05
N MET A 188 13.24 8.29 27.75
CA MET A 188 12.75 6.96 28.13
C MET A 188 12.83 6.75 29.65
N GLN A 189 13.89 7.21 30.26
CA GLN A 189 14.01 7.14 31.73
C GLN A 189 12.90 7.93 32.42
N ALA A 190 12.58 9.14 31.94
CA ALA A 190 11.48 9.93 32.48
C ALA A 190 10.10 9.29 32.25
N TYR A 191 9.92 8.55 31.15
CA TYR A 191 8.66 7.86 30.86
C TYR A 191 8.39 6.66 31.79
N TRP A 192 9.45 5.98 32.25
CA TRP A 192 9.33 4.78 33.08
C TRP A 192 9.37 5.05 34.60
N GLN A 193 9.55 6.28 35.04
CA GLN A 193 9.39 6.72 36.42
C GLN A 193 7.95 7.01 36.78
#